data_7c72b987850e9d7407554f8b6a9458ec
#
_entry.id   7c72b987850e9d7407554f8b6a9458ec
#
_cell.length_a   1.000
_cell.length_b   1.000
_cell.length_c   1.000
_cell.angle_alpha   90.00
_cell.angle_beta   90.00
_cell.angle_gamma   90.00
#
_symmetry.space_group_name_H-M   'P 1'
#
loop_
_entity.id
_entity.type
_entity.pdbx_description
1 polymer ?
#
loop_
_entity_poly.entity_id
_entity_poly.type
_entity_poly.pdbx_seq_one_letter_code
_entity_poly.pdbx_strand_id
1 'polypeptide(L)'
;MLFKDLVIINNEKIFKKNETFYCKNLDLKILPEELNEYYRVQYIVRSSSKKSYQKINLKNIKAASNIFKFIYFILKTFKTPNVSYLLISITPYTFFSFLFLFLFKKRVFLYLWSSGHEEYKHILGSWFVWIYHIMYVIMTSNSKVIVCHERLYDKKKSHLVHISRLDDRWLKDRKDALLDKIRLLYVGRMSAEKGIFDFLKMFNQIKFDVHFSIVGNAENKNILNKSIKLFGYIADPQSLIDIYDEHNIMILPSYTEATPYVVDESLSRKRPVIIFEDIDYIARDKKGIFVIKRDIDSFLKTTKYIMENYAEIQRNMEKNILPTKKDMIKQISDIIKFQNP
;
A
#
# COMPACT_ATOMS: atom_id res chain seq x y z
N MET A 1 -15.11 20.33 -19.89
CA MET A 1 -13.69 20.43 -19.48
C MET A 1 -12.85 19.51 -20.36
N LEU A 2 -11.87 20.02 -21.07
CA LEU A 2 -10.91 19.18 -21.80
C LEU A 2 -10.01 18.48 -20.79
N PHE A 3 -10.10 17.14 -20.69
CA PHE A 3 -9.19 16.37 -19.87
C PHE A 3 -7.76 16.53 -20.36
N LYS A 4 -6.82 16.87 -19.46
CA LYS A 4 -5.39 16.89 -19.76
C LYS A 4 -4.89 15.45 -19.91
N ASP A 5 -3.90 15.24 -20.78
CA ASP A 5 -3.30 13.93 -20.99
C ASP A 5 -2.24 13.64 -19.90
N LEU A 6 -2.32 12.41 -19.35
CA LEU A 6 -1.36 11.90 -18.37
C LEU A 6 -0.82 10.55 -18.82
N VAL A 7 0.48 10.46 -19.00
CA VAL A 7 1.16 9.19 -19.28
C VAL A 7 1.75 8.66 -17.99
N ILE A 8 1.26 7.49 -17.55
CA ILE A 8 1.77 6.80 -16.38
C ILE A 8 2.73 5.70 -16.85
N ILE A 9 3.96 5.74 -16.34
CA ILE A 9 5.04 4.83 -16.72
C ILE A 9 5.43 3.98 -15.52
N ASN A 10 5.31 2.66 -15.66
CA ASN A 10 5.62 1.72 -14.58
C ASN A 10 6.39 0.50 -15.11
N ASN A 11 7.41 0.06 -14.37
CA ASN A 11 8.22 -1.14 -14.69
C ASN A 11 7.49 -2.46 -14.44
N GLU A 12 6.32 -2.42 -13.82
CA GLU A 12 5.58 -3.64 -13.46
C GLU A 12 5.11 -4.42 -14.69
N LYS A 13 4.94 -5.74 -14.47
CA LYS A 13 4.54 -6.67 -15.50
C LYS A 13 3.05 -6.98 -15.43
N ILE A 14 2.35 -6.82 -16.55
CA ILE A 14 0.94 -7.18 -16.67
C ILE A 14 0.72 -8.30 -17.68
N PHE A 15 -0.29 -9.11 -17.42
CA PHE A 15 -0.71 -10.23 -18.27
C PHE A 15 -1.85 -9.79 -19.17
N LYS A 16 -1.77 -10.11 -20.49
CA LYS A 16 -2.86 -9.88 -21.44
C LYS A 16 -3.54 -11.21 -21.75
N LYS A 17 -4.87 -11.25 -21.60
CA LYS A 17 -5.73 -12.34 -22.07
C LYS A 17 -6.82 -11.74 -22.95
N ASN A 18 -6.85 -12.13 -24.21
CA ASN A 18 -7.65 -11.47 -25.24
C ASN A 18 -7.36 -9.96 -25.26
N GLU A 19 -8.37 -9.09 -25.21
CA GLU A 19 -8.21 -7.63 -25.14
C GLU A 19 -8.18 -7.08 -23.70
N THR A 20 -8.17 -7.94 -22.68
CA THR A 20 -8.19 -7.56 -21.28
C THR A 20 -6.81 -7.71 -20.64
N PHE A 21 -6.44 -6.74 -19.81
CA PHE A 21 -5.19 -6.74 -19.06
C PHE A 21 -5.43 -7.06 -17.59
N TYR A 22 -4.46 -7.78 -16.98
CA TYR A 22 -4.51 -8.22 -15.60
C TYR A 22 -3.17 -7.93 -14.92
N CYS A 23 -3.20 -7.48 -13.67
CA CYS A 23 -2.01 -7.28 -12.83
C CYS A 23 -2.04 -8.21 -11.60
N LYS A 24 -0.89 -8.31 -10.93
CA LYS A 24 -0.75 -9.11 -9.70
C LYS A 24 -1.07 -8.26 -8.47
N ASN A 25 -0.66 -7.01 -8.46
CA ASN A 25 -0.79 -6.10 -7.32
C ASN A 25 -1.95 -5.12 -7.55
N LEU A 26 -2.80 -4.97 -6.53
CA LEU A 26 -3.98 -4.10 -6.57
C LEU A 26 -3.59 -2.61 -6.77
N ASP A 27 -2.47 -2.17 -6.15
CA ASP A 27 -2.02 -0.78 -6.27
C ASP A 27 -1.65 -0.38 -7.69
N LEU A 28 -1.21 -1.36 -8.51
CA LEU A 28 -0.89 -1.14 -9.93
C LEU A 28 -2.10 -0.79 -10.78
N LYS A 29 -3.28 -1.16 -10.32
CA LYS A 29 -4.52 -0.82 -11.03
C LYS A 29 -5.23 0.39 -10.41
N ILE A 30 -5.22 0.54 -9.09
CA ILE A 30 -5.95 1.61 -8.41
C ILE A 30 -5.46 2.98 -8.90
N LEU A 31 -4.16 3.24 -8.84
CA LEU A 31 -3.62 4.56 -9.18
C LEU A 31 -3.96 5.01 -10.60
N PRO A 32 -3.69 4.21 -11.67
CA PRO A 32 -4.03 4.64 -13.03
C PRO A 32 -5.55 4.66 -13.31
N GLU A 33 -6.34 3.75 -12.74
CA GLU A 33 -7.79 3.74 -12.91
C GLU A 33 -8.44 4.98 -12.30
N GLU A 34 -8.09 5.32 -11.06
CA GLU A 34 -8.67 6.46 -10.36
C GLU A 34 -8.18 7.79 -10.94
N LEU A 35 -6.92 7.89 -11.36
CA LEU A 35 -6.43 9.09 -12.07
C LEU A 35 -7.12 9.29 -13.43
N ASN A 36 -7.68 8.23 -14.03
CA ASN A 36 -8.44 8.35 -15.27
C ASN A 36 -9.78 9.09 -15.11
N GLU A 37 -10.24 9.31 -13.87
CA GLU A 37 -11.38 10.22 -13.59
C GLU A 37 -11.01 11.70 -13.77
N TYR A 38 -9.73 12.05 -13.64
CA TYR A 38 -9.21 13.42 -13.71
C TYR A 38 -8.46 13.75 -14.99
N TYR A 39 -7.92 12.70 -15.66
CA TYR A 39 -7.04 12.81 -16.82
C TYR A 39 -7.44 11.81 -17.89
N ARG A 40 -7.05 12.05 -19.13
CA ARG A 40 -6.99 10.98 -20.15
C ARG A 40 -5.71 10.18 -19.92
N VAL A 41 -5.83 9.06 -19.23
CA VAL A 41 -4.66 8.25 -18.85
C VAL A 41 -4.23 7.32 -19.97
N GLN A 42 -2.93 7.35 -20.29
CA GLN A 42 -2.23 6.29 -21.02
C GLN A 42 -1.28 5.58 -20.07
N TYR A 43 -1.42 4.27 -19.92
CA TYR A 43 -0.61 3.45 -19.02
C TYR A 43 0.40 2.63 -19.78
N ILE A 44 1.70 2.88 -19.58
CA ILE A 44 2.81 2.18 -20.24
C ILE A 44 3.49 1.28 -19.20
N VAL A 45 3.51 -0.03 -19.50
CA VAL A 45 3.97 -1.09 -18.59
C VAL A 45 4.67 -2.19 -19.36
N ARG A 46 5.23 -3.16 -18.64
CA ARG A 46 5.83 -4.36 -19.27
C ARG A 46 4.79 -5.47 -19.44
N SER A 47 4.95 -6.29 -20.47
CA SER A 47 4.15 -7.49 -20.66
C SER A 47 4.72 -8.68 -19.88
N SER A 48 3.84 -9.60 -19.47
CA SER A 48 4.17 -10.87 -18.81
C SER A 48 3.42 -12.02 -19.44
N SER A 49 4.07 -13.18 -19.52
CA SER A 49 3.41 -14.46 -19.82
C SER A 49 2.77 -15.11 -18.58
N LYS A 50 3.20 -14.69 -17.36
CA LYS A 50 2.65 -15.23 -16.11
C LYS A 50 1.25 -14.69 -15.89
N LYS A 51 0.29 -15.60 -15.66
CA LYS A 51 -1.11 -15.26 -15.37
C LYS A 51 -1.21 -14.35 -14.14
N SER A 52 -2.13 -13.40 -14.22
CA SER A 52 -2.50 -12.49 -13.13
C SER A 52 -4.02 -12.40 -13.07
N TYR A 53 -4.58 -11.99 -11.94
CA TYR A 53 -6.00 -12.15 -11.69
C TYR A 53 -6.76 -10.83 -11.50
N GLN A 54 -6.06 -9.73 -11.21
CA GLN A 54 -6.68 -8.42 -10.99
C GLN A 54 -6.90 -7.73 -12.33
N LYS A 55 -8.13 -7.68 -12.82
CA LYS A 55 -8.50 -7.01 -14.07
C LYS A 55 -8.24 -5.51 -13.98
N ILE A 56 -7.61 -4.93 -15.00
CA ILE A 56 -7.37 -3.49 -15.13
C ILE A 56 -8.44 -2.91 -16.06
N ASN A 57 -9.18 -1.91 -15.55
CA ASN A 57 -10.30 -1.26 -16.26
C ASN A 57 -9.87 0.05 -16.93
N LEU A 58 -8.79 0.01 -17.70
CA LEU A 58 -8.32 1.14 -18.51
C LEU A 58 -8.39 0.79 -20.00
N LYS A 59 -8.79 1.78 -20.80
CA LYS A 59 -8.87 1.61 -22.28
C LYS A 59 -7.51 1.72 -22.95
N ASN A 60 -6.63 2.62 -22.46
CA ASN A 60 -5.37 2.93 -23.14
C ASN A 60 -4.16 2.37 -22.37
N ILE A 61 -3.89 1.08 -22.54
CA ILE A 61 -2.74 0.38 -21.97
C ILE A 61 -1.79 -0.03 -23.07
N LYS A 62 -0.49 0.22 -22.89
CA LYS A 62 0.59 -0.21 -23.77
C LYS A 62 1.55 -1.13 -23.00
N ALA A 63 1.48 -2.43 -23.27
CA ALA A 63 2.34 -3.42 -22.64
C ALA A 63 3.54 -3.75 -23.57
N ALA A 64 4.74 -3.44 -23.11
CA ALA A 64 5.97 -3.65 -23.86
C ALA A 64 6.66 -4.96 -23.48
N SER A 65 7.13 -5.71 -24.49
CA SER A 65 7.85 -6.96 -24.30
C SER A 65 9.33 -6.77 -23.95
N ASN A 66 9.92 -5.64 -24.37
CA ASN A 66 11.32 -5.28 -24.12
C ASN A 66 11.51 -3.77 -23.96
N ILE A 67 12.71 -3.34 -23.61
CA ILE A 67 13.03 -1.93 -23.36
C ILE A 67 12.87 -1.05 -24.61
N PHE A 68 13.22 -1.54 -25.79
CA PHE A 68 13.12 -0.77 -27.02
C PHE A 68 11.67 -0.45 -27.36
N LYS A 69 10.78 -1.44 -27.24
CA LYS A 69 9.33 -1.26 -27.41
C LYS A 69 8.73 -0.35 -26.33
N PHE A 70 9.27 -0.42 -25.11
CA PHE A 70 8.88 0.45 -24.00
C PHE A 70 9.17 1.92 -24.33
N ILE A 71 10.41 2.23 -24.72
CA ILE A 71 10.82 3.58 -25.12
C ILE A 71 10.06 4.04 -26.38
N TYR A 72 9.85 3.18 -27.34
CA TYR A 72 9.05 3.51 -28.53
C TYR A 72 7.63 3.98 -28.17
N PHE A 73 6.97 3.32 -27.22
CA PHE A 73 5.66 3.76 -26.76
C PHE A 73 5.70 5.13 -26.10
N ILE A 74 6.77 5.45 -25.36
CA ILE A 74 6.96 6.77 -24.73
C ILE A 74 7.17 7.82 -25.82
N LEU A 75 8.07 7.59 -26.76
CA LEU A 75 8.36 8.54 -27.84
C LEU A 75 7.11 8.86 -28.70
N LYS A 76 6.22 7.89 -28.89
CA LYS A 76 4.93 8.12 -29.56
C LYS A 76 4.06 9.15 -28.86
N THR A 77 4.15 9.27 -27.53
CA THR A 77 3.36 10.26 -26.77
C THR A 77 3.85 11.69 -26.97
N PHE A 78 5.06 11.90 -27.49
CA PHE A 78 5.65 13.23 -27.69
C PHE A 78 4.90 14.08 -28.70
N LYS A 79 4.13 13.43 -29.59
CA LYS A 79 3.27 14.11 -30.59
C LYS A 79 2.06 14.80 -29.94
N THR A 80 1.66 14.38 -28.73
CA THR A 80 0.54 14.99 -28.01
C THR A 80 1.05 16.20 -27.24
N PRO A 81 0.47 17.39 -27.42
CA PRO A 81 0.88 18.58 -26.69
C PRO A 81 0.44 18.51 -25.22
N ASN A 82 1.16 19.21 -24.36
CA ASN A 82 0.79 19.41 -22.94
C ASN A 82 0.57 18.13 -22.12
N VAL A 83 1.31 17.06 -22.41
CA VAL A 83 1.27 15.79 -21.68
C VAL A 83 2.13 15.90 -20.42
N SER A 84 1.59 15.45 -19.29
CA SER A 84 2.34 15.20 -18.06
C SER A 84 2.71 13.72 -17.95
N TYR A 85 3.88 13.44 -17.37
CA TYR A 85 4.39 12.08 -17.20
C TYR A 85 4.55 11.77 -15.71
N LEU A 86 3.94 10.66 -15.27
CA LEU A 86 4.07 10.14 -13.92
C LEU A 86 4.84 8.83 -13.95
N LEU A 87 6.09 8.87 -13.47
CA LEU A 87 6.94 7.68 -13.34
C LEU A 87 6.74 7.06 -11.96
N ILE A 88 6.41 5.77 -11.92
CA ILE A 88 6.22 5.04 -10.67
C ILE A 88 7.48 4.25 -10.36
N SER A 89 8.10 4.56 -9.24
CA SER A 89 9.34 3.97 -8.71
C SER A 89 10.56 4.22 -9.60
N ILE A 90 11.74 4.01 -9.01
CA ILE A 90 13.03 4.10 -9.71
C ILE A 90 13.50 2.70 -10.06
N THR A 91 13.56 2.43 -11.34
CA THR A 91 13.99 1.14 -11.93
C THR A 91 14.76 1.42 -13.21
N PRO A 92 15.51 0.48 -13.78
CA PRO A 92 16.18 0.71 -15.06
C PRO A 92 15.21 1.18 -16.17
N TYR A 93 14.00 0.62 -16.25
CA TYR A 93 13.01 1.02 -17.26
C TYR A 93 12.50 2.45 -17.07
N THR A 94 12.17 2.83 -15.84
CA THR A 94 11.71 4.20 -15.55
C THR A 94 12.86 5.20 -15.65
N PHE A 95 14.09 4.80 -15.31
CA PHE A 95 15.28 5.64 -15.45
C PHE A 95 15.60 5.96 -16.92
N PHE A 96 15.66 4.96 -17.78
CA PHE A 96 15.86 5.21 -19.21
C PHE A 96 14.72 6.04 -19.81
N SER A 97 13.49 5.79 -19.39
CA SER A 97 12.35 6.61 -19.78
C SER A 97 12.53 8.06 -19.36
N PHE A 98 12.96 8.27 -18.11
CA PHE A 98 13.24 9.59 -17.57
C PHE A 98 14.31 10.33 -18.38
N LEU A 99 15.42 9.68 -18.78
CA LEU A 99 16.46 10.33 -19.59
C LEU A 99 15.92 10.90 -20.90
N PHE A 100 15.07 10.15 -21.60
CA PHE A 100 14.41 10.65 -22.82
C PHE A 100 13.46 11.80 -22.50
N LEU A 101 12.63 11.69 -21.46
CA LEU A 101 11.71 12.73 -21.07
C LEU A 101 12.44 14.04 -20.66
N PHE A 102 13.56 13.90 -19.94
CA PHE A 102 14.41 15.01 -19.53
C PHE A 102 15.08 15.69 -20.73
N LEU A 103 15.68 14.93 -21.65
CA LEU A 103 16.31 15.43 -22.87
C LEU A 103 15.32 16.25 -23.73
N PHE A 104 14.06 15.79 -23.81
CA PHE A 104 13.01 16.50 -24.55
C PHE A 104 12.21 17.48 -23.69
N LYS A 105 12.74 17.87 -22.52
CA LYS A 105 12.15 18.85 -21.59
C LYS A 105 10.68 18.61 -21.28
N LYS A 106 10.32 17.33 -21.12
CA LYS A 106 8.95 16.93 -20.77
C LYS A 106 8.70 17.12 -19.27
N ARG A 107 7.45 17.39 -18.92
CA ARG A 107 7.03 17.60 -17.52
C ARG A 107 6.91 16.25 -16.80
N VAL A 108 7.81 15.99 -15.85
CA VAL A 108 7.94 14.71 -15.17
C VAL A 108 7.62 14.81 -13.68
N PHE A 109 6.77 13.91 -13.22
CA PHE A 109 6.51 13.63 -11.82
C PHE A 109 7.07 12.25 -11.49
N LEU A 110 7.72 12.11 -10.35
CA LEU A 110 8.27 10.86 -9.86
C LEU A 110 7.53 10.45 -8.58
N TYR A 111 6.83 9.32 -8.63
CA TYR A 111 6.07 8.78 -7.51
C TYR A 111 6.83 7.65 -6.83
N LEU A 112 7.20 7.84 -5.55
CA LEU A 112 8.01 6.91 -4.78
C LEU A 112 7.19 6.32 -3.62
N TRP A 113 7.03 5.00 -3.63
CA TRP A 113 6.35 4.22 -2.59
C TRP A 113 7.27 3.85 -1.44
N SER A 114 8.54 3.57 -1.75
CA SER A 114 9.57 3.14 -0.82
C SER A 114 10.95 3.63 -1.26
N SER A 115 11.92 3.53 -0.37
CA SER A 115 13.33 3.65 -0.73
C SER A 115 13.79 2.35 -1.40
N GLY A 116 14.09 2.37 -2.67
CA GLY A 116 14.60 1.20 -3.38
C GLY A 116 16.02 0.78 -2.95
N HIS A 117 16.73 1.54 -2.12
CA HIS A 117 18.07 1.20 -1.66
C HIS A 117 18.11 -0.16 -0.94
N GLU A 118 17.17 -0.39 -0.01
CA GLU A 118 17.07 -1.68 0.69
C GLU A 118 16.63 -2.82 -0.26
N GLU A 119 15.69 -2.56 -1.16
CA GLU A 119 15.31 -3.57 -2.17
C GLU A 119 16.48 -3.99 -3.05
N TYR A 120 17.26 -3.03 -3.57
CA TYR A 120 18.43 -3.33 -4.40
C TYR A 120 19.49 -4.09 -3.63
N LYS A 121 19.72 -3.73 -2.36
CA LYS A 121 20.64 -4.43 -1.47
C LYS A 121 20.24 -5.90 -1.27
N HIS A 122 18.97 -6.17 -1.01
CA HIS A 122 18.46 -7.52 -0.76
C HIS A 122 18.35 -8.38 -2.02
N ILE A 123 17.95 -7.80 -3.17
CA ILE A 123 17.70 -8.55 -4.40
C ILE A 123 18.95 -8.73 -5.23
N LEU A 124 19.79 -7.70 -5.34
CA LEU A 124 20.94 -7.66 -6.25
C LEU A 124 22.30 -7.61 -5.54
N GLY A 125 22.30 -7.38 -4.22
CA GLY A 125 23.50 -7.24 -3.41
C GLY A 125 23.97 -5.79 -3.24
N SER A 126 24.83 -5.57 -2.24
CA SER A 126 25.28 -4.23 -1.82
C SER A 126 25.96 -3.42 -2.93
N TRP A 127 26.60 -4.10 -3.90
CA TRP A 127 27.27 -3.45 -5.01
C TRP A 127 26.31 -2.71 -5.96
N PHE A 128 25.07 -3.17 -6.08
CA PHE A 128 24.06 -2.53 -6.94
C PHE A 128 23.39 -1.32 -6.29
N VAL A 129 23.58 -1.10 -5.00
CA VAL A 129 22.99 0.04 -4.27
C VAL A 129 23.52 1.37 -4.81
N TRP A 130 24.80 1.45 -5.20
CA TRP A 130 25.36 2.68 -5.74
C TRP A 130 24.78 3.03 -7.12
N ILE A 131 24.51 2.01 -7.96
CA ILE A 131 23.82 2.23 -9.25
C ILE A 131 22.42 2.79 -9.01
N TYR A 132 21.67 2.20 -8.06
CA TYR A 132 20.38 2.71 -7.67
C TYR A 132 20.48 4.13 -7.14
N HIS A 133 21.49 4.42 -6.33
CA HIS A 133 21.70 5.76 -5.76
C HIS A 133 21.95 6.82 -6.85
N ILE A 134 22.74 6.51 -7.87
CA ILE A 134 22.92 7.41 -9.04
C ILE A 134 21.59 7.68 -9.74
N MET A 135 20.83 6.63 -10.05
CA MET A 135 19.50 6.78 -10.66
C MET A 135 18.58 7.62 -9.77
N TYR A 136 18.61 7.39 -8.46
CA TYR A 136 17.82 8.12 -7.47
C TYR A 136 18.15 9.61 -7.48
N VAL A 137 19.43 9.98 -7.36
CA VAL A 137 19.89 11.38 -7.35
C VAL A 137 19.52 12.09 -8.65
N ILE A 138 19.79 11.47 -9.80
CA ILE A 138 19.48 12.07 -11.11
C ILE A 138 17.98 12.30 -11.25
N MET A 139 17.15 11.31 -10.95
CA MET A 139 15.69 11.44 -11.13
C MET A 139 15.06 12.39 -10.13
N THR A 140 15.44 12.33 -8.85
CA THR A 140 14.84 13.17 -7.81
C THR A 140 15.25 14.65 -7.94
N SER A 141 16.47 14.92 -8.41
CA SER A 141 16.93 16.29 -8.61
C SER A 141 16.32 16.99 -9.85
N ASN A 142 15.79 16.22 -10.80
CA ASN A 142 15.32 16.74 -12.07
C ASN A 142 13.83 16.41 -12.36
N SER A 143 13.09 15.99 -11.34
CA SER A 143 11.65 15.77 -11.44
C SER A 143 10.93 16.30 -10.20
N LYS A 144 9.61 16.41 -10.28
CA LYS A 144 8.78 16.73 -9.13
C LYS A 144 8.44 15.44 -8.39
N VAL A 145 8.95 15.35 -7.16
CA VAL A 145 8.89 14.09 -6.40
C VAL A 145 7.63 14.06 -5.53
N ILE A 146 6.87 12.98 -5.65
CA ILE A 146 5.73 12.65 -4.80
C ILE A 146 6.13 11.43 -3.98
N VAL A 147 6.07 11.53 -2.67
CA VAL A 147 6.44 10.45 -1.74
C VAL A 147 5.25 10.03 -0.89
N CYS A 148 5.20 8.75 -0.57
CA CYS A 148 4.14 8.16 0.26
C CYS A 148 4.58 7.90 1.69
N HIS A 149 5.85 8.16 1.99
CA HIS A 149 6.43 7.82 3.28
C HIS A 149 7.26 8.98 3.82
N GLU A 150 7.06 9.33 5.10
CA GLU A 150 7.76 10.45 5.73
C GLU A 150 9.28 10.32 5.73
N ARG A 151 9.81 9.08 5.82
CA ARG A 151 11.26 8.85 5.72
C ARG A 151 11.86 9.27 4.37
N LEU A 152 11.04 9.38 3.33
CA LEU A 152 11.43 9.86 2.00
C LEU A 152 11.09 11.33 1.79
N TYR A 153 10.39 11.94 2.75
CA TYR A 153 9.87 13.30 2.61
C TYR A 153 10.97 14.33 2.87
N ASP A 154 11.24 15.14 1.88
CA ASP A 154 12.00 16.36 1.99
C ASP A 154 11.07 17.54 1.66
N LYS A 155 10.74 18.37 2.66
CA LYS A 155 9.82 19.50 2.55
C LYS A 155 10.16 20.47 1.40
N LYS A 156 11.45 20.56 1.05
CA LYS A 156 11.92 21.47 -0.02
C LYS A 156 11.87 20.82 -1.41
N LYS A 157 11.88 19.49 -1.48
CA LYS A 157 12.10 18.76 -2.74
C LYS A 157 10.97 17.81 -3.10
N SER A 158 10.07 17.48 -2.16
CA SER A 158 9.05 16.48 -2.41
C SER A 158 7.69 16.87 -1.83
N HIS A 159 6.64 16.24 -2.34
CA HIS A 159 5.27 16.35 -1.87
C HIS A 159 4.89 15.04 -1.17
N LEU A 160 4.50 15.12 0.11
CA LEU A 160 3.99 13.97 0.84
C LEU A 160 2.53 13.74 0.51
N VAL A 161 2.19 12.51 0.15
CA VAL A 161 0.82 12.05 -0.09
C VAL A 161 0.51 10.90 0.84
N HIS A 162 -0.61 10.97 1.53
CA HIS A 162 -1.05 9.90 2.42
C HIS A 162 -1.72 8.80 1.60
N ILE A 163 -1.06 7.65 1.49
CA ILE A 163 -1.63 6.51 0.77
C ILE A 163 -2.76 5.88 1.57
N SER A 164 -3.83 5.52 0.86
CA SER A 164 -4.98 4.86 1.46
C SER A 164 -5.68 3.93 0.46
N ARG A 165 -6.29 2.87 1.00
CA ARG A 165 -7.21 1.98 0.27
C ARG A 165 -8.65 2.11 0.76
N LEU A 166 -8.88 2.95 1.77
CA LEU A 166 -10.21 3.17 2.32
C LEU A 166 -11.11 3.83 1.28
N ASP A 167 -12.30 3.32 1.13
CA ASP A 167 -13.41 3.97 0.44
C ASP A 167 -14.56 4.25 1.42
N ASP A 168 -15.65 4.84 0.91
CA ASP A 168 -16.79 5.24 1.72
C ASP A 168 -17.41 4.09 2.54
N ARG A 169 -17.29 2.82 2.07
CA ARG A 169 -17.81 1.64 2.77
C ARG A 169 -17.10 1.40 4.10
N TRP A 170 -15.80 1.68 4.16
CA TRP A 170 -15.01 1.55 5.39
C TRP A 170 -15.42 2.53 6.48
N LEU A 171 -15.94 3.69 6.10
CA LEU A 171 -16.27 4.79 7.01
C LEU A 171 -17.75 4.81 7.42
N LYS A 172 -18.61 4.08 6.71
CA LYS A 172 -20.06 4.02 6.94
C LYS A 172 -20.46 2.71 7.61
N ASP A 173 -21.68 2.68 8.12
CA ASP A 173 -22.38 1.49 8.63
C ASP A 173 -21.50 0.64 9.58
N ARG A 174 -20.82 1.32 10.51
CA ARG A 174 -19.94 0.68 11.50
C ARG A 174 -20.80 -0.09 12.50
N LYS A 175 -20.50 -1.39 12.65
CA LYS A 175 -21.15 -2.24 13.65
C LYS A 175 -20.47 -2.08 15.01
N ASP A 176 -21.22 -2.14 16.07
CA ASP A 176 -20.68 -2.19 17.43
C ASP A 176 -19.84 -3.46 17.62
N ALA A 177 -18.78 -3.35 18.40
CA ALA A 177 -17.94 -4.48 18.68
C ALA A 177 -18.61 -5.41 19.72
N LEU A 178 -18.57 -6.71 19.45
CA LEU A 178 -18.96 -7.71 20.44
C LEU A 178 -17.86 -7.84 21.50
N LEU A 179 -18.21 -7.59 22.77
CA LEU A 179 -17.27 -7.55 23.90
C LEU A 179 -17.44 -8.72 24.88
N ASP A 180 -18.18 -9.75 24.51
CA ASP A 180 -18.38 -10.98 25.29
C ASP A 180 -17.10 -11.78 25.50
N LYS A 181 -16.16 -11.69 24.54
CA LYS A 181 -14.82 -12.28 24.59
C LYS A 181 -13.84 -11.54 23.68
N ILE A 182 -12.56 -11.86 23.84
CA ILE A 182 -11.51 -11.33 22.97
C ILE A 182 -11.61 -12.01 21.60
N ARG A 183 -11.76 -11.20 20.55
CA ARG A 183 -11.81 -11.63 19.15
C ARG A 183 -10.67 -10.93 18.39
N LEU A 184 -9.53 -11.61 18.31
CA LEU A 184 -8.36 -11.12 17.62
C LEU A 184 -8.47 -11.32 16.11
N LEU A 185 -8.00 -10.34 15.35
CA LEU A 185 -7.87 -10.39 13.90
C LEU A 185 -6.43 -10.09 13.49
N TYR A 186 -5.89 -10.92 12.61
CA TYR A 186 -4.69 -10.61 11.84
C TYR A 186 -5.05 -10.55 10.36
N VAL A 187 -4.61 -9.49 9.67
CA VAL A 187 -4.79 -9.34 8.21
C VAL A 187 -3.42 -9.10 7.58
N GLY A 188 -2.97 -10.04 6.75
CA GLY A 188 -1.67 -9.91 6.10
C GLY A 188 -1.12 -11.23 5.55
N ARG A 189 0.03 -11.14 4.89
CA ARG A 189 0.77 -12.32 4.44
C ARG A 189 1.34 -13.06 5.65
N MET A 190 1.28 -14.38 5.64
CA MET A 190 1.95 -15.21 6.64
C MET A 190 3.40 -15.44 6.22
N SER A 191 4.27 -14.50 6.57
CA SER A 191 5.71 -14.52 6.26
C SER A 191 6.52 -14.08 7.48
N ALA A 192 7.82 -14.41 7.51
CA ALA A 192 8.67 -14.21 8.68
C ALA A 192 8.76 -12.73 9.08
N GLU A 193 8.90 -11.83 8.10
CA GLU A 193 8.99 -10.39 8.35
C GLU A 193 7.71 -9.79 8.94
N LYS A 194 6.57 -10.50 8.78
CA LYS A 194 5.28 -10.13 9.39
C LYS A 194 5.13 -10.61 10.83
N GLY A 195 6.11 -11.32 11.37
CA GLY A 195 6.17 -11.74 12.77
C GLY A 195 5.03 -12.64 13.25
N ILE A 196 4.15 -13.06 12.33
CA ILE A 196 2.94 -13.83 12.67
C ILE A 196 3.29 -15.19 13.30
N PHE A 197 4.37 -15.83 12.85
CA PHE A 197 4.78 -17.13 13.39
C PHE A 197 5.24 -17.06 14.84
N ASP A 198 5.95 -15.99 15.22
CA ASP A 198 6.37 -15.79 16.60
C ASP A 198 5.20 -15.35 17.47
N PHE A 199 4.28 -14.55 16.93
CA PHE A 199 3.03 -14.26 17.61
C PHE A 199 2.20 -15.53 17.86
N LEU A 200 2.13 -16.48 16.90
CA LEU A 200 1.43 -17.76 17.07
C LEU A 200 2.05 -18.60 18.20
N LYS A 201 3.38 -18.61 18.34
CA LYS A 201 4.04 -19.29 19.48
C LYS A 201 3.63 -18.67 20.81
N MET A 202 3.56 -17.34 20.87
CA MET A 202 3.10 -16.61 22.05
C MET A 202 1.61 -16.85 22.32
N PHE A 203 0.78 -16.79 21.29
CA PHE A 203 -0.67 -17.05 21.37
C PHE A 203 -0.99 -18.44 21.93
N ASN A 204 -0.24 -19.46 21.56
CA ASN A 204 -0.43 -20.83 22.07
C ASN A 204 -0.18 -20.98 23.59
N GLN A 205 0.41 -19.99 24.26
CA GLN A 205 0.60 -19.96 25.73
C GLN A 205 -0.64 -19.41 26.45
N ILE A 206 -1.61 -18.83 25.73
CA ILE A 206 -2.83 -18.27 26.32
C ILE A 206 -3.75 -19.40 26.77
N LYS A 207 -4.19 -19.34 28.04
CA LYS A 207 -4.99 -20.39 28.68
C LYS A 207 -6.49 -20.09 28.80
N PHE A 208 -6.95 -18.91 28.33
CA PHE A 208 -8.35 -18.54 28.36
C PHE A 208 -8.94 -18.43 26.94
N ASP A 209 -10.27 -18.33 26.84
CA ASP A 209 -10.97 -18.31 25.54
C ASP A 209 -10.70 -17.01 24.78
N VAL A 210 -9.89 -17.14 23.74
CA VAL A 210 -9.61 -16.09 22.77
C VAL A 210 -9.91 -16.61 21.37
N HIS A 211 -10.81 -15.94 20.68
CA HIS A 211 -11.05 -16.25 19.28
C HIS A 211 -10.01 -15.54 18.43
N PHE A 212 -9.26 -16.27 17.62
CA PHE A 212 -8.26 -15.69 16.73
C PHE A 212 -8.55 -16.03 15.27
N SER A 213 -8.59 -15.02 14.43
CA SER A 213 -8.81 -15.17 12.99
C SER A 213 -7.66 -14.58 12.18
N ILE A 214 -7.33 -15.25 11.09
CA ILE A 214 -6.27 -14.87 10.17
C ILE A 214 -6.87 -14.70 8.77
N VAL A 215 -6.69 -13.51 8.19
CA VAL A 215 -6.98 -13.22 6.78
C VAL A 215 -5.66 -13.11 6.04
N GLY A 216 -5.42 -14.03 5.10
CA GLY A 216 -4.20 -14.09 4.29
C GLY A 216 -3.86 -15.51 3.88
N ASN A 217 -2.96 -15.64 2.92
CA ASN A 217 -2.52 -16.95 2.47
C ASN A 217 -1.48 -17.52 3.44
N ALA A 218 -1.70 -18.76 3.89
CA ALA A 218 -0.72 -19.57 4.60
C ALA A 218 -0.09 -20.55 3.62
N GLU A 219 1.22 -20.50 3.47
CA GLU A 219 1.97 -21.50 2.68
C GLU A 219 2.00 -22.87 3.41
N ASN A 220 1.98 -22.84 4.74
CA ASN A 220 1.96 -24.05 5.57
C ASN A 220 0.85 -23.97 6.62
N LYS A 221 -0.21 -24.79 6.46
CA LYS A 221 -1.36 -24.82 7.36
C LYS A 221 -1.11 -25.62 8.65
N ASN A 222 -0.04 -26.40 8.72
CA ASN A 222 0.25 -27.28 9.86
C ASN A 222 0.69 -26.53 11.13
N ILE A 223 0.91 -25.23 11.04
CA ILE A 223 1.36 -24.39 12.16
C ILE A 223 0.16 -23.86 12.97
N LEU A 224 -1.06 -24.01 12.46
CA LEU A 224 -2.25 -23.42 13.06
C LEU A 224 -2.91 -24.40 14.04
N ASN A 225 -3.16 -23.93 15.26
CA ASN A 225 -3.99 -24.63 16.23
C ASN A 225 -5.46 -24.69 15.73
N LYS A 226 -6.21 -25.70 16.12
CA LYS A 226 -7.64 -25.88 15.76
C LYS A 226 -8.54 -24.70 16.19
N SER A 227 -8.10 -23.92 17.18
CA SER A 227 -8.81 -22.73 17.66
C SER A 227 -8.65 -21.49 16.76
N ILE A 228 -7.80 -21.56 15.73
CA ILE A 228 -7.50 -20.43 14.84
C ILE A 228 -8.29 -20.58 13.53
N LYS A 229 -9.13 -19.58 13.22
CA LYS A 229 -9.90 -19.55 11.99
C LYS A 229 -9.07 -18.91 10.86
N LEU A 230 -8.80 -19.66 9.80
CA LEU A 230 -8.11 -19.16 8.61
C LEU A 230 -9.12 -18.88 7.49
N PHE A 231 -9.25 -17.62 7.08
CA PHE A 231 -10.13 -17.20 5.98
C PHE A 231 -9.48 -17.31 4.59
N GLY A 232 -8.15 -17.39 4.53
CA GLY A 232 -7.44 -17.26 3.26
C GLY A 232 -7.41 -15.80 2.75
N TYR A 233 -7.12 -15.62 1.46
CA TYR A 233 -7.11 -14.30 0.84
C TYR A 233 -8.53 -13.83 0.52
N ILE A 234 -8.93 -12.70 1.04
CA ILE A 234 -10.21 -12.05 0.78
C ILE A 234 -9.99 -10.88 -0.20
N ALA A 235 -10.60 -10.99 -1.37
CA ALA A 235 -10.48 -9.96 -2.43
C ALA A 235 -11.61 -8.94 -2.38
N ASP A 236 -12.79 -9.33 -1.89
CA ASP A 236 -13.95 -8.47 -1.80
C ASP A 236 -13.86 -7.55 -0.58
N PRO A 237 -13.88 -6.22 -0.77
CA PRO A 237 -13.77 -5.28 0.34
C PRO A 237 -14.92 -5.37 1.35
N GLN A 238 -16.14 -5.69 0.93
CA GLN A 238 -17.26 -5.79 1.86
C GLN A 238 -17.09 -7.00 2.78
N SER A 239 -16.70 -8.15 2.24
CA SER A 239 -16.40 -9.35 3.03
C SER A 239 -15.27 -9.10 4.04
N LEU A 240 -14.26 -8.29 3.65
CA LEU A 240 -13.18 -7.92 4.55
C LEU A 240 -13.68 -6.99 5.68
N ILE A 241 -14.52 -6.00 5.37
CA ILE A 241 -15.17 -5.11 6.34
C ILE A 241 -15.99 -5.93 7.35
N ASP A 242 -16.78 -6.88 6.88
CA ASP A 242 -17.59 -7.73 7.75
C ASP A 242 -16.72 -8.54 8.72
N ILE A 243 -15.57 -9.03 8.26
CA ILE A 243 -14.59 -9.71 9.12
C ILE A 243 -14.01 -8.76 10.18
N TYR A 244 -13.64 -7.52 9.81
CA TYR A 244 -13.21 -6.54 10.82
C TYR A 244 -14.32 -6.27 11.85
N ASP A 245 -15.57 -6.18 11.42
CA ASP A 245 -16.71 -5.91 12.29
C ASP A 245 -17.02 -7.06 13.26
N GLU A 246 -16.74 -8.32 12.87
CA GLU A 246 -16.87 -9.50 13.73
C GLU A 246 -15.79 -9.57 14.83
N HIS A 247 -14.74 -8.77 14.75
CA HIS A 247 -13.60 -8.79 15.68
C HIS A 247 -13.56 -7.51 16.49
N ASN A 248 -12.86 -7.55 17.63
CA ASN A 248 -12.76 -6.39 18.52
C ASN A 248 -11.34 -5.85 18.70
N ILE A 249 -10.31 -6.62 18.39
CA ILE A 249 -8.90 -6.19 18.45
C ILE A 249 -8.16 -6.72 17.22
N MET A 250 -7.40 -5.85 16.56
CA MET A 250 -6.45 -6.26 15.52
C MET A 250 -5.04 -6.37 16.10
N ILE A 251 -4.30 -7.39 15.69
CA ILE A 251 -2.87 -7.55 15.99
C ILE A 251 -2.04 -7.42 14.71
N LEU A 252 -1.00 -6.57 14.74
CA LEU A 252 -0.02 -6.45 13.68
C LEU A 252 1.38 -6.74 14.25
N PRO A 253 1.83 -8.01 14.23
CA PRO A 253 3.06 -8.42 14.89
C PRO A 253 4.32 -8.26 14.04
N SER A 254 4.29 -7.42 13.00
CA SER A 254 5.38 -7.24 12.05
C SER A 254 6.68 -6.76 12.72
N TYR A 255 7.81 -7.19 12.16
CA TYR A 255 9.14 -6.65 12.50
C TYR A 255 9.47 -5.39 11.69
N THR A 256 8.84 -5.23 10.54
CA THR A 256 9.02 -4.05 9.69
C THR A 256 7.78 -3.78 8.86
N GLU A 257 7.44 -2.51 8.69
CA GLU A 257 6.35 -2.03 7.84
C GLU A 257 6.78 -0.72 7.16
N ALA A 258 6.28 -0.51 5.94
CA ALA A 258 6.37 0.81 5.31
C ALA A 258 5.13 1.63 5.66
N THR A 259 3.97 1.21 5.15
CA THR A 259 2.68 1.83 5.45
C THR A 259 1.62 0.72 5.45
N PRO A 260 1.27 0.18 6.62
CA PRO A 260 0.33 -0.93 6.72
C PRO A 260 -1.11 -0.42 6.58
N TYR A 261 -1.73 -0.63 5.41
CA TYR A 261 -3.14 -0.29 5.16
C TYR A 261 -4.10 -0.90 6.18
N VAL A 262 -3.77 -2.10 6.66
CA VAL A 262 -4.59 -2.85 7.61
C VAL A 262 -4.80 -2.11 8.93
N VAL A 263 -3.87 -1.23 9.31
CA VAL A 263 -4.03 -0.37 10.50
C VAL A 263 -5.15 0.65 10.26
N ASP A 264 -5.14 1.35 9.12
CA ASP A 264 -6.18 2.32 8.80
C ASP A 264 -7.53 1.62 8.55
N GLU A 265 -7.53 0.42 7.97
CA GLU A 265 -8.71 -0.44 7.84
C GLU A 265 -9.32 -0.74 9.22
N SER A 266 -8.52 -1.19 10.19
CA SER A 266 -8.96 -1.48 11.55
C SER A 266 -9.50 -0.25 12.27
N LEU A 267 -8.74 0.86 12.22
CA LEU A 267 -9.14 2.13 12.85
C LEU A 267 -10.41 2.70 12.21
N SER A 268 -10.61 2.52 10.91
CA SER A 268 -11.81 2.96 10.21
C SER A 268 -13.06 2.24 10.70
N ARG A 269 -12.93 0.98 11.13
CA ARG A 269 -13.99 0.18 11.76
C ARG A 269 -14.04 0.32 13.28
N LYS A 270 -13.29 1.27 13.86
CA LYS A 270 -13.16 1.49 15.31
C LYS A 270 -12.71 0.23 16.06
N ARG A 271 -11.79 -0.53 15.48
CA ARG A 271 -11.15 -1.69 16.12
C ARG A 271 -9.75 -1.30 16.55
N PRO A 272 -9.45 -1.29 17.86
CA PRO A 272 -8.10 -1.04 18.37
C PRO A 272 -7.06 -1.96 17.78
N VAL A 273 -5.85 -1.45 17.61
CA VAL A 273 -4.73 -2.17 17.01
C VAL A 273 -3.61 -2.33 18.03
N ILE A 274 -3.13 -3.55 18.21
CA ILE A 274 -1.92 -3.83 18.99
C ILE A 274 -0.77 -4.00 18.00
N ILE A 275 0.34 -3.29 18.25
CA ILE A 275 1.60 -3.44 17.50
C ILE A 275 2.74 -3.62 18.48
N PHE A 276 3.87 -4.15 17.99
CA PHE A 276 5.08 -4.29 18.81
C PHE A 276 6.04 -3.11 18.61
N GLU A 277 6.97 -2.92 19.55
CA GLU A 277 7.96 -1.84 19.55
C GLU A 277 8.79 -1.77 18.25
N ASP A 278 8.96 -2.91 17.54
CA ASP A 278 9.66 -2.96 16.25
C ASP A 278 9.10 -1.98 15.20
N ILE A 279 7.81 -1.66 15.31
CA ILE A 279 7.08 -0.80 14.38
C ILE A 279 6.32 0.33 15.08
N ASP A 280 6.82 0.81 16.21
CA ASP A 280 6.20 1.87 17.05
C ASP A 280 5.93 3.16 16.27
N TYR A 281 6.79 3.48 15.30
CA TYR A 281 6.64 4.64 14.41
C TYR A 281 5.32 4.67 13.61
N ILE A 282 4.56 3.58 13.57
CA ILE A 282 3.24 3.53 12.92
C ILE A 282 2.18 4.17 13.80
N ALA A 283 2.34 4.14 15.12
CA ALA A 283 1.35 4.68 16.07
C ALA A 283 1.14 6.18 15.87
N ARG A 284 2.23 6.95 15.74
CA ARG A 284 2.20 8.42 15.54
C ARG A 284 1.13 9.09 16.41
N ASP A 285 0.32 9.99 15.81
CA ASP A 285 -0.79 10.66 16.46
C ASP A 285 -2.11 9.89 16.45
N LYS A 286 -2.13 8.68 15.87
CA LYS A 286 -3.34 7.88 15.73
C LYS A 286 -3.79 7.30 17.06
N LYS A 287 -5.05 7.55 17.42
CA LYS A 287 -5.69 7.00 18.62
C LYS A 287 -6.16 5.56 18.35
N GLY A 288 -6.10 4.71 19.38
CA GLY A 288 -6.50 3.30 19.27
C GLY A 288 -5.39 2.37 18.80
N ILE A 289 -4.13 2.84 18.72
CA ILE A 289 -2.95 1.99 18.49
C ILE A 289 -2.21 1.84 19.83
N PHE A 290 -1.93 0.59 20.20
CA PHE A 290 -1.24 0.22 21.42
C PHE A 290 0.10 -0.42 21.08
N VAL A 291 1.18 0.23 21.49
CA VAL A 291 2.55 -0.27 21.34
C VAL A 291 2.93 -1.08 22.55
N ILE A 292 3.36 -2.31 22.36
CA ILE A 292 3.73 -3.23 23.44
C ILE A 292 5.07 -3.91 23.18
N LYS A 293 5.67 -4.43 24.26
CA LYS A 293 6.81 -5.34 24.15
C LYS A 293 6.37 -6.67 23.54
N ARG A 294 7.30 -7.37 22.90
CA ARG A 294 7.05 -8.68 22.29
C ARG A 294 7.11 -9.80 23.34
N ASP A 295 6.23 -9.72 24.33
CA ASP A 295 6.07 -10.70 25.39
C ASP A 295 4.59 -10.93 25.72
N ILE A 296 4.30 -12.07 26.36
CA ILE A 296 2.93 -12.49 26.66
C ILE A 296 2.27 -11.60 27.71
N ASP A 297 3.01 -11.12 28.72
CA ASP A 297 2.46 -10.35 29.83
C ASP A 297 2.01 -8.96 29.36
N SER A 298 2.83 -8.29 28.54
CA SER A 298 2.48 -7.03 27.88
C SER A 298 1.24 -7.18 27.02
N PHE A 299 1.15 -8.27 26.23
CA PHE A 299 -0.01 -8.56 25.39
C PHE A 299 -1.29 -8.74 26.23
N LEU A 300 -1.24 -9.59 27.26
CA LEU A 300 -2.39 -9.90 28.13
C LEU A 300 -2.86 -8.63 28.88
N LYS A 301 -1.94 -7.87 29.47
CA LYS A 301 -2.24 -6.63 30.18
C LYS A 301 -2.93 -5.63 29.23
N THR A 302 -2.40 -5.43 28.04
CA THR A 302 -2.95 -4.46 27.08
C THR A 302 -4.29 -4.92 26.54
N THR A 303 -4.46 -6.20 26.23
CA THR A 303 -5.74 -6.74 25.78
C THR A 303 -6.83 -6.57 26.84
N LYS A 304 -6.52 -6.85 28.12
CA LYS A 304 -7.43 -6.62 29.24
C LYS A 304 -7.80 -5.14 29.33
N TYR A 305 -6.81 -4.24 29.31
CA TYR A 305 -7.05 -2.79 29.34
C TYR A 305 -7.97 -2.32 28.20
N ILE A 306 -7.75 -2.82 26.97
CA ILE A 306 -8.59 -2.48 25.83
C ILE A 306 -10.02 -2.91 26.05
N MET A 307 -10.25 -4.14 26.52
CA MET A 307 -11.60 -4.66 26.76
C MET A 307 -12.34 -3.88 27.85
N GLU A 308 -11.67 -3.53 28.93
CA GLU A 308 -12.24 -2.76 30.05
C GLU A 308 -12.55 -1.30 29.68
N ASN A 309 -11.81 -0.70 28.72
CA ASN A 309 -11.93 0.72 28.35
C ASN A 309 -12.43 0.92 26.90
N TYR A 310 -13.05 -0.08 26.32
CA TYR A 310 -13.34 -0.15 24.89
C TYR A 310 -14.13 1.05 24.35
N ALA A 311 -15.19 1.46 25.04
CA ALA A 311 -16.03 2.58 24.63
C ALA A 311 -15.27 3.94 24.66
N GLU A 312 -14.39 4.14 25.63
CA GLU A 312 -13.55 5.35 25.70
C GLU A 312 -12.52 5.36 24.56
N ILE A 313 -11.88 4.20 24.32
CA ILE A 313 -10.92 4.04 23.22
C ILE A 313 -11.61 4.35 21.88
N GLN A 314 -12.81 3.83 21.63
CA GLN A 314 -13.56 4.11 20.40
C GLN A 314 -13.90 5.59 20.25
N ARG A 315 -14.32 6.28 21.32
CA ARG A 315 -14.54 7.74 21.29
C ARG A 315 -13.26 8.51 20.93
N ASN A 316 -12.12 8.08 21.45
CA ASN A 316 -10.85 8.69 21.10
C ASN A 316 -10.46 8.42 19.66
N MET A 317 -10.76 7.23 19.12
CA MET A 317 -10.50 6.88 17.72
C MET A 317 -11.33 7.72 16.73
N GLU A 318 -12.45 8.30 17.13
CA GLU A 318 -13.24 9.22 16.28
C GLU A 318 -12.46 10.48 15.89
N LYS A 319 -11.45 10.85 16.67
CA LYS A 319 -10.57 12.00 16.40
C LYS A 319 -9.53 11.71 15.31
N ASN A 320 -9.41 10.46 14.85
CA ASN A 320 -8.47 10.10 13.81
C ASN A 320 -8.93 10.66 12.45
N ILE A 321 -8.02 11.33 11.76
CA ILE A 321 -8.19 11.70 10.36
C ILE A 321 -7.65 10.54 9.52
N LEU A 322 -8.57 9.79 8.91
CA LEU A 322 -8.24 8.65 8.05
C LEU A 322 -8.51 9.04 6.60
N PRO A 323 -7.47 9.35 5.81
CA PRO A 323 -7.65 9.72 4.42
C PRO A 323 -8.25 8.54 3.63
N THR A 324 -9.10 8.87 2.67
CA THR A 324 -9.65 7.89 1.75
C THR A 324 -8.78 7.74 0.50
N LYS A 325 -9.06 6.70 -0.28
CA LYS A 325 -8.47 6.54 -1.62
C LYS A 325 -8.76 7.77 -2.50
N LYS A 326 -9.95 8.34 -2.41
CA LYS A 326 -10.30 9.58 -3.13
C LYS A 326 -9.44 10.76 -2.71
N ASP A 327 -9.18 10.92 -1.41
CA ASP A 327 -8.31 11.97 -0.90
C ASP A 327 -6.88 11.84 -1.42
N MET A 328 -6.34 10.61 -1.41
CA MET A 328 -5.02 10.30 -1.96
C MET A 328 -4.94 10.71 -3.45
N ILE A 329 -5.90 10.27 -4.25
CA ILE A 329 -5.92 10.56 -5.70
C ILE A 329 -6.09 12.04 -5.97
N LYS A 330 -6.94 12.72 -5.19
CA LYS A 330 -7.11 14.17 -5.27
C LYS A 330 -5.79 14.89 -4.96
N GLN A 331 -5.08 14.52 -3.88
CA GLN A 331 -3.77 15.09 -3.55
C GLN A 331 -2.78 14.93 -4.71
N ILE A 332 -2.67 13.72 -5.29
CA ILE A 332 -1.80 13.47 -6.45
C ILE A 332 -2.23 14.33 -7.65
N SER A 333 -3.53 14.37 -7.94
CA SER A 333 -4.08 15.16 -9.04
C SER A 333 -3.79 16.66 -8.87
N ASP A 334 -3.94 17.19 -7.66
CA ASP A 334 -3.68 18.58 -7.37
C ASP A 334 -2.19 18.92 -7.56
N ILE A 335 -1.27 18.07 -7.08
CA ILE A 335 0.17 18.23 -7.33
C ILE A 335 0.48 18.26 -8.83
N ILE A 336 -0.16 17.40 -9.61
CA ILE A 336 0.02 17.37 -11.07
C ILE A 336 -0.57 18.63 -11.74
N LYS A 337 -1.69 19.17 -11.23
CA LYS A 337 -2.41 20.33 -11.81
C LYS A 337 -1.77 21.67 -11.45
N PHE A 338 -1.45 21.88 -10.16
CA PHE A 338 -1.07 23.20 -9.59
C PHE A 338 0.24 23.78 -10.13
N GLN A 339 0.86 23.15 -11.06
CA GLN A 339 2.12 23.59 -11.60
C GLN A 339 2.02 23.83 -13.11
N ASN A 340 1.04 24.63 -13.51
CA ASN A 340 1.18 25.37 -14.76
C ASN A 340 2.11 26.56 -14.49
N PRO A 341 3.11 26.82 -15.38
CA PRO A 341 3.90 28.03 -15.33
C PRO A 341 3.01 29.27 -15.52
#